data_679d02528ee0839ebc176d17a97c5a58
#
_entry.id   679d02528ee0839ebc176d17a97c5a58
#
_cell.length_a   1.000
_cell.length_b   1.000
_cell.length_c   1.000
_cell.angle_alpha   90.00
_cell.angle_beta   90.00
_cell.angle_gamma   90.00
#
_symmetry.space_group_name_H-M   'P 1'
#
loop_
_entity.id
_entity.type
_entity.pdbx_description
1 polymer ?
#
loop_
_entity_poly.entity_id
_entity_poly.type
_entity_poly.pdbx_seq_one_letter_code
_entity_poly.pdbx_strand_id
1 'polypeptide(L)'
;KSTNGGTNWTCVGHWYGAGSTPYVHADHHHADFRPGTSELYVGTDGGVYKTTNSGSSWSDLNDGMNITQYYKISQSTSDTTVILAGAQDNGSHLRSSTINWSEVTGGDGMDNGVDAVNDNLMYTSVYYGDFYKSTNGGGFFSSINTLSVSGSGNWVTPFNTDPVTTNTVYAGFKKIWKSTNAGGSWSATSSNNISGNSNIDEFEVAPSNTNYIYTLINSNIYV
;
A
#
# COMPACT_ATOMS: atom_id res chain seq x y z
N LYS A 1 3.07 -30.00 -3.48
CA LYS A 1 3.92 -31.18 -3.33
C LYS A 1 3.27 -32.40 -3.96
N SER A 2 4.05 -33.19 -4.68
CA SER A 2 3.67 -34.51 -5.19
C SER A 2 4.57 -35.59 -4.58
N THR A 3 4.03 -36.78 -4.32
CA THR A 3 4.76 -37.98 -3.88
C THR A 3 4.65 -39.15 -4.86
N ASN A 4 4.00 -38.92 -6.03
CA ASN A 4 3.73 -39.96 -7.02
C ASN A 4 4.08 -39.48 -8.45
N GLY A 5 5.21 -38.79 -8.59
CA GLY A 5 5.74 -38.35 -9.89
C GLY A 5 4.88 -37.29 -10.58
N GLY A 6 4.13 -36.48 -9.84
CA GLY A 6 3.31 -35.40 -10.40
C GLY A 6 1.88 -35.82 -10.76
N THR A 7 1.47 -37.07 -10.49
CA THR A 7 0.12 -37.53 -10.79
C THR A 7 -0.92 -36.83 -9.92
N ASN A 8 -0.62 -36.59 -8.64
CA ASN A 8 -1.44 -35.83 -7.71
C ASN A 8 -0.61 -34.78 -6.98
N TRP A 9 -1.24 -33.67 -6.63
CA TRP A 9 -0.60 -32.56 -5.95
C TRP A 9 -1.36 -32.18 -4.67
N THR A 10 -0.61 -31.87 -3.62
CA THR A 10 -1.12 -31.33 -2.35
C THR A 10 -0.55 -29.93 -2.17
N CYS A 11 -1.41 -28.95 -1.87
CA CYS A 11 -0.98 -27.61 -1.47
C CYS A 11 -0.33 -27.70 -0.08
N VAL A 12 0.88 -27.17 0.06
CA VAL A 12 1.67 -27.21 1.29
C VAL A 12 2.10 -25.84 1.79
N GLY A 13 1.65 -24.77 1.13
CA GLY A 13 1.82 -23.37 1.53
C GLY A 13 0.70 -22.55 0.92
N HIS A 14 0.19 -21.57 1.66
CA HIS A 14 -0.90 -20.70 1.19
C HIS A 14 -0.75 -19.30 1.75
N TRP A 15 -0.93 -18.28 0.92
CA TRP A 15 -0.67 -16.88 1.24
C TRP A 15 -1.56 -16.29 2.36
N TYR A 16 -2.67 -16.90 2.71
CA TYR A 16 -3.47 -16.52 3.89
C TYR A 16 -3.70 -17.70 4.86
N GLY A 17 -2.94 -18.78 4.74
CA GLY A 17 -3.02 -19.91 5.66
C GLY A 17 -4.39 -20.60 5.63
N ALA A 18 -4.92 -20.93 4.43
CA ALA A 18 -6.26 -21.52 4.30
C ALA A 18 -6.37 -22.92 4.91
N GLY A 19 -7.32 -23.11 5.81
CA GLY A 19 -7.56 -24.39 6.49
C GLY A 19 -6.40 -24.76 7.39
N SER A 20 -5.81 -25.96 7.18
CA SER A 20 -4.61 -26.42 7.90
C SER A 20 -3.32 -26.18 7.12
N THR A 21 -3.38 -25.49 5.97
CA THR A 21 -2.21 -25.22 5.14
C THR A 21 -1.43 -24.06 5.76
N PRO A 22 -0.12 -24.24 6.03
CA PRO A 22 0.70 -23.17 6.62
C PRO A 22 0.81 -21.96 5.71
N TYR A 23 1.06 -20.80 6.31
CA TYR A 23 1.34 -19.57 5.57
C TYR A 23 2.69 -19.63 4.86
N VAL A 24 2.72 -19.24 3.60
CA VAL A 24 3.88 -18.84 2.80
C VAL A 24 3.39 -17.73 1.89
N HIS A 25 4.12 -16.63 1.81
CA HIS A 25 3.75 -15.50 0.96
C HIS A 25 3.50 -15.92 -0.49
N ALA A 26 2.66 -15.19 -1.20
CA ALA A 26 2.36 -15.42 -2.61
C ALA A 26 3.58 -15.17 -3.54
N ASP A 27 3.36 -15.32 -4.83
CA ASP A 27 4.27 -14.94 -5.91
C ASP A 27 5.68 -15.53 -5.75
N HIS A 28 5.73 -16.85 -5.90
CA HIS A 28 6.95 -17.63 -5.79
C HIS A 28 7.82 -17.47 -7.03
N HIS A 29 9.06 -16.98 -6.87
CA HIS A 29 10.01 -16.77 -7.95
C HIS A 29 11.04 -17.90 -8.09
N HIS A 30 11.45 -18.48 -6.97
CA HIS A 30 12.46 -19.53 -6.95
C HIS A 30 12.26 -20.49 -5.79
N ALA A 31 12.61 -21.75 -6.01
CA ALA A 31 12.63 -22.76 -4.96
C ALA A 31 13.83 -23.69 -5.18
N ASP A 32 14.60 -23.95 -4.12
CA ASP A 32 15.76 -24.84 -4.21
C ASP A 32 15.97 -25.61 -2.91
N PHE A 33 16.52 -26.82 -3.05
CA PHE A 33 16.90 -27.65 -1.94
C PHE A 33 18.36 -27.38 -1.52
N ARG A 34 18.59 -27.25 -0.24
CA ARG A 34 19.97 -27.26 0.27
C ARG A 34 20.62 -28.59 -0.09
N PRO A 35 21.78 -28.60 -0.78
CA PRO A 35 22.45 -29.82 -1.20
C PRO A 35 22.69 -30.81 -0.04
N GLY A 36 22.30 -32.08 -0.27
CA GLY A 36 22.46 -33.14 0.72
C GLY A 36 21.48 -33.15 1.88
N THR A 37 20.43 -32.33 1.81
CA THR A 37 19.39 -32.23 2.85
C THR A 37 17.98 -32.28 2.27
N SER A 38 16.97 -32.33 3.13
CA SER A 38 15.55 -32.16 2.77
C SER A 38 15.04 -30.74 3.01
N GLU A 39 15.92 -29.78 3.29
CA GLU A 39 15.58 -28.40 3.48
C GLU A 39 15.26 -27.76 2.13
N LEU A 40 14.04 -27.24 1.99
CA LEU A 40 13.60 -26.48 0.81
C LEU A 40 13.49 -25.00 1.18
N TYR A 41 14.10 -24.15 0.39
CA TYR A 41 14.00 -22.71 0.47
C TYR A 41 13.16 -22.19 -0.69
N VAL A 42 12.31 -21.19 -0.42
CA VAL A 42 11.45 -20.56 -1.41
C VAL A 42 11.60 -19.04 -1.29
N GLY A 43 11.90 -18.39 -2.41
CA GLY A 43 11.90 -16.94 -2.55
C GLY A 43 10.57 -16.47 -3.13
N THR A 44 9.97 -15.48 -2.49
CA THR A 44 8.66 -14.89 -2.83
C THR A 44 8.74 -13.37 -2.78
N ASP A 45 7.67 -12.66 -3.19
CA ASP A 45 7.58 -11.20 -3.04
C ASP A 45 7.54 -10.74 -1.57
N GLY A 46 7.18 -11.62 -0.65
CA GLY A 46 7.26 -11.40 0.80
C GLY A 46 8.56 -11.89 1.45
N GLY A 47 9.58 -12.26 0.66
CA GLY A 47 10.88 -12.69 1.14
C GLY A 47 11.16 -14.19 1.05
N VAL A 48 11.92 -14.72 2.00
CA VAL A 48 12.44 -16.10 1.96
C VAL A 48 11.80 -16.96 3.06
N TYR A 49 11.31 -18.12 2.66
CA TYR A 49 10.71 -19.12 3.55
C TYR A 49 11.45 -20.45 3.43
N LYS A 50 11.47 -21.21 4.53
CA LYS A 50 12.13 -22.51 4.60
C LYS A 50 11.22 -23.57 5.19
N THR A 51 11.22 -24.77 4.61
CA THR A 51 10.68 -25.97 5.24
C THR A 51 11.73 -27.07 5.37
N THR A 52 11.68 -27.82 6.48
CA THR A 52 12.52 -29.01 6.73
C THR A 52 11.71 -30.29 6.77
N ASN A 53 10.38 -30.19 6.63
CA ASN A 53 9.43 -31.29 6.79
C ASN A 53 8.45 -31.41 5.59
N SER A 54 8.96 -31.13 4.39
CA SER A 54 8.22 -31.24 3.12
C SER A 54 6.96 -30.39 3.07
N GLY A 55 6.98 -29.19 3.69
CA GLY A 55 5.89 -28.24 3.67
C GLY A 55 4.83 -28.47 4.73
N SER A 56 5.06 -29.33 5.72
CA SER A 56 4.14 -29.47 6.86
C SER A 56 4.16 -28.24 7.78
N SER A 57 5.29 -27.52 7.82
CA SER A 57 5.44 -26.19 8.41
C SER A 57 6.51 -25.42 7.66
N TRP A 58 6.45 -24.08 7.79
CA TRP A 58 7.40 -23.17 7.19
C TRP A 58 7.94 -22.20 8.22
N SER A 59 9.21 -21.84 8.07
CA SER A 59 9.86 -20.78 8.85
C SER A 59 10.06 -19.57 7.94
N ASP A 60 9.64 -18.42 8.40
CA ASP A 60 9.97 -17.12 7.84
C ASP A 60 11.45 -16.81 8.18
N LEU A 61 12.24 -16.39 7.20
CA LEU A 61 13.65 -16.05 7.34
C LEU A 61 13.93 -14.56 7.10
N ASN A 62 12.90 -13.71 7.09
CA ASN A 62 13.02 -12.31 6.72
C ASN A 62 13.56 -11.40 7.82
N ASP A 63 13.58 -11.87 9.07
CA ASP A 63 14.06 -11.08 10.19
C ASP A 63 15.51 -10.59 9.96
N GLY A 64 15.69 -9.26 10.00
CA GLY A 64 16.97 -8.60 9.76
C GLY A 64 17.38 -8.46 8.29
N MET A 65 16.58 -8.88 7.32
CA MET A 65 16.93 -8.79 5.88
C MET A 65 16.78 -7.40 5.28
N ASN A 66 15.94 -6.51 5.81
CA ASN A 66 15.73 -5.11 5.33
C ASN A 66 15.50 -5.02 3.82
N ILE A 67 14.58 -5.83 3.28
CA ILE A 67 14.35 -5.99 1.84
C ILE A 67 13.04 -5.35 1.35
N THR A 68 12.30 -4.65 2.19
CA THR A 68 11.03 -4.01 1.81
C THR A 68 11.27 -2.86 0.85
N GLN A 69 10.53 -2.84 -0.26
CA GLN A 69 10.52 -1.77 -1.24
C GLN A 69 9.18 -1.03 -1.16
N TYR A 70 9.24 0.29 -0.94
CA TYR A 70 8.06 1.13 -0.85
C TYR A 70 7.79 1.88 -2.14
N TYR A 71 6.52 1.94 -2.56
CA TYR A 71 6.06 2.80 -3.65
C TYR A 71 6.01 4.27 -3.25
N LYS A 72 5.41 4.52 -2.10
CA LYS A 72 5.21 5.87 -1.56
C LYS A 72 5.50 5.88 -0.07
N ILE A 73 5.90 7.06 0.41
CA ILE A 73 6.19 7.32 1.81
C ILE A 73 5.65 8.69 2.20
N SER A 74 5.04 8.80 3.36
CA SER A 74 4.68 10.07 3.98
C SER A 74 5.16 10.13 5.41
N GLN A 75 5.49 11.34 5.88
CA GLN A 75 6.02 11.59 7.22
C GLN A 75 5.17 12.68 7.89
N SER A 76 4.94 12.53 9.18
CA SER A 76 4.34 13.59 9.98
C SER A 76 5.22 14.86 9.94
N THR A 77 4.56 16.00 9.92
CA THR A 77 5.23 17.32 10.02
C THR A 77 5.58 17.67 11.45
N SER A 78 4.89 17.09 12.44
CA SER A 78 5.06 17.38 13.87
C SER A 78 5.97 16.37 14.59
N ASP A 79 5.97 15.11 14.15
CA ASP A 79 6.78 14.03 14.71
C ASP A 79 7.48 13.23 13.60
N THR A 80 8.76 13.52 13.39
CA THR A 80 9.56 12.85 12.35
C THR A 80 9.76 11.35 12.57
N THR A 81 9.34 10.79 13.70
CA THR A 81 9.34 9.35 13.92
C THR A 81 8.09 8.66 13.36
N VAL A 82 7.02 9.42 13.08
CA VAL A 82 5.80 8.90 12.46
C VAL A 82 5.97 8.91 10.94
N ILE A 83 6.07 7.72 10.38
CA ILE A 83 6.25 7.49 8.93
C ILE A 83 5.28 6.41 8.49
N LEU A 84 4.55 6.68 7.42
CA LEU A 84 3.62 5.76 6.78
C LEU A 84 4.13 5.45 5.38
N ALA A 85 4.12 4.19 4.96
CA ALA A 85 4.66 3.77 3.67
C ALA A 85 3.87 2.60 3.09
N GLY A 86 3.66 2.61 1.78
CA GLY A 86 2.96 1.55 1.05
C GLY A 86 3.92 0.70 0.24
N ALA A 87 3.82 -0.63 0.35
CA ALA A 87 4.62 -1.61 -0.37
C ALA A 87 3.72 -2.57 -1.14
N GLN A 88 4.01 -2.79 -2.42
CA GLN A 88 3.33 -3.82 -3.19
C GLN A 88 3.50 -5.18 -2.50
N ASP A 89 2.46 -6.00 -2.53
CA ASP A 89 2.39 -7.36 -1.98
C ASP A 89 2.56 -7.46 -0.45
N ASN A 90 3.02 -6.38 0.21
CA ASN A 90 3.39 -6.39 1.62
C ASN A 90 2.61 -5.37 2.47
N GLY A 91 1.54 -4.79 1.94
CA GLY A 91 0.67 -3.90 2.68
C GLY A 91 1.21 -2.49 2.91
N SER A 92 0.53 -1.74 3.77
CA SER A 92 1.00 -0.44 4.24
C SER A 92 1.56 -0.56 5.65
N HIS A 93 2.69 0.09 5.88
CA HIS A 93 3.43 0.01 7.13
C HIS A 93 3.50 1.36 7.83
N LEU A 94 3.33 1.35 9.14
CA LEU A 94 3.50 2.49 10.02
C LEU A 94 4.71 2.28 10.93
N ARG A 95 5.58 3.29 10.97
CA ARG A 95 6.58 3.46 12.02
C ARG A 95 6.12 4.60 12.93
N SER A 96 6.12 4.39 14.23
CA SER A 96 5.80 5.43 15.22
C SER A 96 6.67 5.28 16.46
N SER A 97 7.38 6.32 16.84
CA SER A 97 8.19 6.44 18.06
C SER A 97 9.33 5.44 18.26
N THR A 98 9.43 4.39 17.47
CA THR A 98 10.45 3.32 17.54
C THR A 98 11.08 3.08 16.18
N ILE A 99 12.05 2.16 16.09
CA ILE A 99 12.60 1.70 14.80
C ILE A 99 11.76 0.60 14.16
N ASN A 100 10.75 0.08 14.87
CA ASN A 100 9.92 -1.01 14.41
C ASN A 100 8.82 -0.49 13.49
N TRP A 101 8.52 -1.24 12.45
CA TRP A 101 7.42 -1.03 11.55
C TRP A 101 6.30 -2.03 11.85
N SER A 102 5.07 -1.59 11.73
CA SER A 102 3.89 -2.45 11.86
C SER A 102 3.08 -2.37 10.57
N GLU A 103 2.67 -3.50 10.03
CA GLU A 103 1.66 -3.55 8.97
C GLU A 103 0.33 -3.03 9.54
N VAL A 104 -0.28 -2.06 8.86
CA VAL A 104 -1.53 -1.41 9.29
C VAL A 104 -2.70 -1.64 8.35
N THR A 105 -2.41 -1.92 7.09
CA THR A 105 -3.39 -2.40 6.09
C THR A 105 -2.71 -3.40 5.18
N GLY A 106 -3.37 -4.54 4.92
CA GLY A 106 -2.85 -5.59 4.04
C GLY A 106 -3.08 -5.30 2.55
N GLY A 107 -2.73 -6.26 1.69
CA GLY A 107 -2.83 -6.18 0.24
C GLY A 107 -1.65 -5.43 -0.38
N ASP A 108 -1.89 -4.80 -1.52
CA ASP A 108 -0.87 -3.95 -2.18
C ASP A 108 -0.92 -2.55 -1.60
N GLY A 109 -0.02 -2.23 -0.68
CA GLY A 109 0.10 -0.88 -0.14
C GLY A 109 0.61 0.08 -1.22
N MET A 110 -0.16 1.16 -1.47
CA MET A 110 0.10 2.14 -2.51
C MET A 110 0.41 3.52 -1.91
N ASP A 111 -0.30 4.56 -2.35
CA ASP A 111 -0.10 5.90 -1.83
C ASP A 111 -0.67 6.05 -0.41
N ASN A 112 -0.16 7.02 0.32
CA ASN A 112 -0.48 7.23 1.73
C ASN A 112 -0.29 8.70 2.11
N GLY A 113 -0.84 9.09 3.28
CA GLY A 113 -0.72 10.44 3.79
C GLY A 113 -0.91 10.52 5.30
N VAL A 114 -0.11 11.36 5.95
CA VAL A 114 -0.33 11.81 7.33
C VAL A 114 -0.84 13.25 7.25
N ASP A 115 -1.93 13.56 7.95
CA ASP A 115 -2.48 14.92 7.98
C ASP A 115 -1.44 15.90 8.56
N ALA A 116 -1.25 17.04 7.89
CA ALA A 116 -0.19 17.99 8.22
C ALA A 116 -0.34 18.65 9.61
N VAL A 117 -1.51 18.55 10.24
CA VAL A 117 -1.83 19.22 11.51
C VAL A 117 -2.19 18.21 12.61
N ASN A 118 -2.67 17.02 12.24
CA ASN A 118 -3.19 16.03 13.19
C ASN A 118 -2.70 14.62 12.83
N ASP A 119 -1.64 14.17 13.49
CA ASP A 119 -1.03 12.86 13.28
C ASP A 119 -1.96 11.66 13.60
N ASN A 120 -3.08 11.87 14.30
CA ASN A 120 -4.08 10.82 14.47
C ASN A 120 -4.84 10.53 13.16
N LEU A 121 -4.80 11.46 12.22
CA LEU A 121 -5.49 11.34 10.94
C LEU A 121 -4.50 10.88 9.86
N MET A 122 -4.64 9.62 9.45
CA MET A 122 -3.77 8.98 8.49
C MET A 122 -4.57 8.31 7.39
N TYR A 123 -3.96 8.17 6.22
CA TYR A 123 -4.58 7.58 5.04
C TYR A 123 -3.64 6.57 4.40
N THR A 124 -4.19 5.45 3.93
CA THR A 124 -3.52 4.48 3.09
C THR A 124 -4.38 4.18 1.88
N SER A 125 -3.80 3.64 0.83
CA SER A 125 -4.56 3.11 -0.29
C SER A 125 -4.04 1.74 -0.72
N VAL A 126 -4.90 0.98 -1.37
CA VAL A 126 -4.54 -0.13 -2.22
C VAL A 126 -4.73 0.27 -3.69
N TYR A 127 -4.44 -0.61 -4.62
CA TYR A 127 -4.46 -0.33 -6.06
C TYR A 127 -5.79 0.29 -6.54
N TYR A 128 -5.71 1.07 -7.62
CA TYR A 128 -6.83 1.68 -8.36
C TYR A 128 -7.68 2.68 -7.58
N GLY A 129 -7.21 3.16 -6.41
CA GLY A 129 -7.84 4.23 -5.65
C GLY A 129 -8.82 3.77 -4.58
N ASP A 130 -8.64 2.58 -4.05
CA ASP A 130 -9.32 2.17 -2.82
C ASP A 130 -8.59 2.76 -1.61
N PHE A 131 -9.20 3.73 -0.96
CA PHE A 131 -8.62 4.48 0.15
C PHE A 131 -9.16 4.04 1.51
N TYR A 132 -8.30 4.13 2.50
CA TYR A 132 -8.60 3.84 3.91
C TYR A 132 -8.15 5.01 4.79
N LYS A 133 -8.82 5.20 5.91
CA LYS A 133 -8.54 6.25 6.87
C LYS A 133 -8.45 5.70 8.29
N SER A 134 -7.45 6.17 9.03
CA SER A 134 -7.38 6.09 10.49
C SER A 134 -7.67 7.45 11.12
N THR A 135 -8.30 7.46 12.28
CA THR A 135 -8.52 8.65 13.14
C THR A 135 -7.90 8.48 14.52
N ASN A 136 -7.07 7.46 14.69
CA ASN A 136 -6.47 7.09 15.98
C ASN A 136 -4.97 6.77 15.86
N GLY A 137 -4.25 7.49 14.98
CA GLY A 137 -2.81 7.36 14.84
C GLY A 137 -2.36 6.02 14.24
N GLY A 138 -3.16 5.46 13.32
CA GLY A 138 -2.84 4.19 12.65
C GLY A 138 -3.27 2.93 13.40
N GLY A 139 -3.95 3.06 14.56
CA GLY A 139 -4.40 1.90 15.33
C GLY A 139 -5.52 1.09 14.65
N PHE A 140 -6.27 1.72 13.74
CA PHE A 140 -7.29 1.07 12.93
C PHE A 140 -7.57 1.89 11.69
N PHE A 141 -7.70 1.24 10.54
CA PHE A 141 -8.08 1.85 9.27
C PHE A 141 -9.44 1.35 8.80
N SER A 142 -10.30 2.26 8.33
CA SER A 142 -11.59 1.96 7.72
C SER A 142 -11.66 2.50 6.30
N SER A 143 -12.35 1.78 5.41
CA SER A 143 -12.55 2.22 4.02
C SER A 143 -13.29 3.56 3.97
N ILE A 144 -12.85 4.45 3.08
CA ILE A 144 -13.51 5.72 2.74
C ILE A 144 -13.98 5.72 1.28
N ASN A 145 -14.38 4.57 0.75
CA ASN A 145 -14.78 4.33 -0.64
C ASN A 145 -16.05 5.09 -1.03
N THR A 146 -16.03 6.38 -0.93
CA THR A 146 -17.07 7.28 -1.44
C THR A 146 -16.77 7.78 -2.85
N LEU A 147 -15.64 7.36 -3.43
CA LEU A 147 -15.24 7.71 -4.80
C LEU A 147 -15.87 6.81 -5.88
N SER A 148 -17.07 6.27 -5.66
CA SER A 148 -17.88 5.62 -6.70
C SER A 148 -18.17 6.51 -7.93
N VAL A 149 -17.65 7.72 -7.92
CA VAL A 149 -17.95 8.79 -8.89
C VAL A 149 -16.97 8.88 -10.06
N SER A 150 -15.82 8.20 -10.02
CA SER A 150 -14.74 8.50 -10.97
C SER A 150 -14.20 7.30 -11.77
N GLY A 151 -14.62 6.08 -11.47
CA GLY A 151 -14.03 4.86 -12.04
C GLY A 151 -12.69 4.52 -11.41
N SER A 152 -11.94 3.57 -11.98
CA SER A 152 -10.63 3.16 -11.48
C SER A 152 -9.57 4.24 -11.72
N GLY A 153 -8.74 4.48 -10.71
CA GLY A 153 -7.52 5.27 -10.82
C GLY A 153 -6.38 4.50 -11.50
N ASN A 154 -5.17 5.04 -11.45
CA ASN A 154 -3.95 4.32 -11.82
C ASN A 154 -3.65 3.21 -10.81
N TRP A 155 -2.74 2.30 -11.15
CA TRP A 155 -2.26 1.27 -10.23
C TRP A 155 -1.86 1.88 -8.88
N VAL A 156 -0.98 2.83 -8.87
CA VAL A 156 -0.79 3.76 -7.75
C VAL A 156 -1.63 5.00 -8.06
N THR A 157 -2.77 5.15 -7.42
CA THR A 157 -3.63 6.33 -7.57
C THR A 157 -3.10 7.44 -6.69
N PRO A 158 -2.71 8.62 -7.23
CA PRO A 158 -2.13 9.70 -6.44
C PRO A 158 -3.10 10.22 -5.38
N PHE A 159 -2.58 10.41 -4.18
CA PHE A 159 -3.31 10.91 -3.02
C PHE A 159 -2.45 11.90 -2.24
N ASN A 160 -3.04 13.00 -1.77
CA ASN A 160 -2.33 14.00 -0.99
C ASN A 160 -3.19 14.52 0.16
N THR A 161 -2.59 14.74 1.32
CA THR A 161 -3.17 15.56 2.38
C THR A 161 -2.90 17.04 2.10
N ASP A 162 -3.80 17.94 2.49
CA ASP A 162 -3.53 19.37 2.36
C ASP A 162 -2.37 19.77 3.29
N PRO A 163 -1.34 20.47 2.77
CA PRO A 163 -0.12 20.75 3.54
C PRO A 163 -0.32 21.71 4.71
N VAL A 164 -1.49 22.39 4.82
CA VAL A 164 -1.74 23.40 5.85
C VAL A 164 -3.11 23.27 6.53
N THR A 165 -4.06 22.55 5.93
CA THR A 165 -5.44 22.49 6.40
C THR A 165 -5.83 21.08 6.78
N THR A 166 -6.03 20.82 8.07
CA THR A 166 -6.47 19.52 8.56
C THR A 166 -7.81 19.08 7.96
N ASN A 167 -8.06 17.78 7.94
CA ASN A 167 -9.25 17.15 7.35
C ASN A 167 -9.43 17.41 5.83
N THR A 168 -8.46 18.01 5.17
CA THR A 168 -8.51 18.27 3.74
C THR A 168 -7.58 17.32 3.00
N VAL A 169 -8.13 16.60 2.02
CA VAL A 169 -7.41 15.59 1.25
C VAL A 169 -7.81 15.65 -0.22
N TYR A 170 -6.91 15.18 -1.06
CA TYR A 170 -7.07 15.18 -2.51
C TYR A 170 -6.80 13.79 -3.07
N ALA A 171 -7.48 13.43 -4.15
CA ALA A 171 -7.28 12.17 -4.86
C ALA A 171 -7.29 12.42 -6.39
N GLY A 172 -6.28 11.86 -7.07
CA GLY A 172 -6.07 12.04 -8.51
C GLY A 172 -6.63 10.88 -9.32
N PHE A 173 -7.71 11.14 -10.06
CA PHE A 173 -8.26 10.24 -11.09
C PHE A 173 -8.13 10.92 -12.46
N LYS A 174 -9.21 11.06 -13.24
CA LYS A 174 -9.24 11.91 -14.45
C LYS A 174 -9.38 13.40 -14.10
N LYS A 175 -9.69 13.67 -12.83
CA LYS A 175 -9.79 14.98 -12.18
C LYS A 175 -9.16 14.88 -10.82
N ILE A 176 -8.80 16.02 -10.23
CA ILE A 176 -8.55 16.09 -8.81
C ILE A 176 -9.90 16.15 -8.07
N TRP A 177 -10.06 15.27 -7.12
CA TRP A 177 -11.16 15.26 -6.16
C TRP A 177 -10.67 15.79 -4.83
N LYS A 178 -11.41 16.69 -4.22
CA LYS A 178 -11.12 17.30 -2.92
C LYS A 178 -12.19 16.94 -1.91
N SER A 179 -11.75 16.54 -0.73
CA SER A 179 -12.58 16.43 0.47
C SER A 179 -12.10 17.43 1.51
N THR A 180 -13.00 18.08 2.22
CA THR A 180 -12.71 18.97 3.35
C THR A 180 -13.21 18.42 4.68
N ASN A 181 -13.59 17.14 4.71
CA ASN A 181 -14.12 16.43 5.86
C ASN A 181 -13.51 15.03 6.02
N ALA A 182 -12.19 14.96 5.81
CA ALA A 182 -11.39 13.75 5.99
C ALA A 182 -11.90 12.56 5.15
N GLY A 183 -12.27 12.79 3.90
CA GLY A 183 -12.76 11.75 2.99
C GLY A 183 -14.24 11.38 3.19
N GLY A 184 -14.99 12.10 4.02
CA GLY A 184 -16.41 11.82 4.24
C GLY A 184 -17.30 12.17 3.04
N SER A 185 -16.91 13.18 2.26
CA SER A 185 -17.53 13.54 0.99
C SER A 185 -16.51 14.20 0.06
N TRP A 186 -16.74 14.10 -1.24
CA TRP A 186 -15.79 14.55 -2.25
C TRP A 186 -16.48 15.45 -3.29
N SER A 187 -15.75 16.46 -3.77
CA SER A 187 -16.15 17.31 -4.87
C SER A 187 -14.98 17.42 -5.87
N ALA A 188 -15.32 17.43 -7.17
CA ALA A 188 -14.32 17.64 -8.20
C ALA A 188 -13.84 19.10 -8.19
N THR A 189 -12.54 19.34 -8.34
CA THR A 189 -11.97 20.68 -8.42
C THR A 189 -12.21 21.34 -9.80
N SER A 190 -12.58 20.54 -10.80
CA SER A 190 -12.88 21.00 -12.16
C SER A 190 -14.14 20.32 -12.71
N SER A 191 -14.87 21.01 -13.60
CA SER A 191 -16.03 20.44 -14.29
C SER A 191 -15.63 19.37 -15.32
N ASN A 192 -14.51 19.56 -16.01
CA ASN A 192 -14.00 18.68 -17.05
C ASN A 192 -12.81 17.84 -16.54
N ASN A 193 -12.51 16.74 -17.25
CA ASN A 193 -11.25 16.03 -17.06
C ASN A 193 -10.08 16.94 -17.46
N ILE A 194 -8.95 16.81 -16.77
CA ILE A 194 -7.76 17.66 -17.00
C ILE A 194 -7.16 17.34 -18.36
N SER A 195 -7.03 16.04 -18.69
CA SER A 195 -6.49 15.61 -19.97
C SER A 195 -7.30 14.45 -20.56
N GLY A 196 -8.44 14.77 -21.18
CA GLY A 196 -9.29 13.80 -21.87
C GLY A 196 -9.70 12.63 -20.97
N ASN A 197 -9.32 11.41 -21.34
CA ASN A 197 -9.64 10.18 -20.59
C ASN A 197 -8.48 9.60 -19.78
N SER A 198 -7.31 10.25 -19.78
CA SER A 198 -6.16 9.79 -19.02
C SER A 198 -6.34 10.05 -17.52
N ASN A 199 -5.90 9.10 -16.70
CA ASN A 199 -5.76 9.32 -15.27
C ASN A 199 -4.55 10.20 -14.98
N ILE A 200 -4.56 10.84 -13.82
CA ILE A 200 -3.46 11.64 -13.29
C ILE A 200 -2.35 10.68 -12.84
N ASP A 201 -1.12 10.92 -13.29
CA ASP A 201 0.05 10.11 -12.90
C ASP A 201 0.58 10.55 -11.54
N GLU A 202 0.59 11.88 -11.28
CA GLU A 202 1.04 12.47 -10.02
C GLU A 202 0.46 13.87 -9.87
N PHE A 203 0.30 14.36 -8.65
CA PHE A 203 0.00 15.78 -8.39
C PHE A 203 0.55 16.24 -7.05
N GLU A 204 0.74 17.55 -6.94
CA GLU A 204 1.20 18.20 -5.71
C GLU A 204 0.41 19.46 -5.43
N VAL A 205 0.02 19.66 -4.18
CA VAL A 205 -0.66 20.87 -3.69
C VAL A 205 0.38 21.86 -3.19
N ALA A 206 0.40 23.07 -3.75
CA ALA A 206 1.38 24.08 -3.37
C ALA A 206 1.21 24.54 -1.92
N PRO A 207 2.18 24.33 -1.02
CA PRO A 207 2.04 24.67 0.38
C PRO A 207 1.94 26.18 0.65
N SER A 208 2.46 27.01 -0.24
CA SER A 208 2.35 28.47 -0.14
C SER A 208 0.98 29.02 -0.53
N ASN A 209 0.21 28.26 -1.35
CA ASN A 209 -1.15 28.61 -1.73
C ASN A 209 -1.87 27.36 -2.27
N THR A 210 -2.66 26.72 -1.46
CA THR A 210 -3.35 25.45 -1.75
C THR A 210 -4.45 25.56 -2.84
N ASN A 211 -4.65 26.73 -3.42
CA ASN A 211 -5.46 26.89 -4.64
C ASN A 211 -4.71 26.46 -5.93
N TYR A 212 -3.39 26.30 -5.86
CA TYR A 212 -2.58 25.81 -6.96
C TYR A 212 -2.25 24.32 -6.75
N ILE A 213 -2.60 23.52 -7.74
CA ILE A 213 -2.32 22.09 -7.80
C ILE A 213 -1.59 21.82 -9.11
N TYR A 214 -0.36 21.34 -9.01
CA TYR A 214 0.43 20.93 -10.15
C TYR A 214 0.17 19.46 -10.44
N THR A 215 -0.20 19.14 -11.66
CA THR A 215 -0.67 17.80 -12.05
C THR A 215 0.15 17.29 -13.22
N LEU A 216 0.67 16.08 -13.12
CA LEU A 216 1.38 15.37 -14.19
C LEU A 216 0.44 14.37 -14.86
N ILE A 217 0.32 14.42 -16.18
CA ILE A 217 -0.44 13.45 -16.98
C ILE A 217 0.30 13.21 -18.30
N ASN A 218 0.70 11.96 -18.58
CA ASN A 218 1.40 11.59 -19.82
C ASN A 218 2.58 12.53 -20.12
N SER A 219 3.43 12.79 -19.13
CA SER A 219 4.61 13.68 -19.22
C SER A 219 4.30 15.16 -19.46
N ASN A 220 3.06 15.60 -19.35
CA ASN A 220 2.66 17.01 -19.40
C ASN A 220 2.27 17.52 -18.02
N ILE A 221 2.64 18.76 -17.72
CA ILE A 221 2.30 19.44 -16.47
C ILE A 221 1.13 20.40 -16.71
N TYR A 222 0.16 20.34 -15.81
CA TYR A 222 -1.02 21.22 -15.76
C TYR A 222 -1.07 21.92 -14.40
N VAL A 223 -1.66 23.11 -14.35
CA VAL A 223 -1.87 23.89 -13.13
C VAL A 223 -3.31 24.34 -13.03
#